data_52cd29c348e3cae608a4a65d3aca1622
#
_entry.id   52cd29c348e3cae608a4a65d3aca1622
#
_cell.length_a   1.000
_cell.length_b   1.000
_cell.length_c   1.000
_cell.angle_alpha   90.00
_cell.angle_beta   90.00
_cell.angle_gamma   90.00
#
_symmetry.space_group_name_H-M   'P 1'
#
loop_
_entity.id
_entity.type
_entity.pdbx_description
1 polymer ?
#
loop_
_entity_poly.entity_id
_entity_poly.type
_entity_poly.pdbx_seq_one_letter_code
_entity_poly.pdbx_strand_id
1 'polypeptide(L)'
;MILVTAANGNQGKILIPLLLSAGADLRACVRSDQSADALSAAGVAEVIVGDLSEPGLIARAMDGVDAAYHVGPTLHPKEREIGFAAVDAARAAGVKHFVMSSVLHSITTDLFQHEIKRDIEEHLLSSGLEFTILQPANYMLAHRLKSAFEQGVFRLSWSLERYQSMVALADVAEVVASILTERERHAGATYELVAPGRYNAHDLARIIGEVIGREIAVEEIDCNTFLKQVLGEPDQFPYQAKVMRAITARYTSHDFVGNPNVLTWLLGREPTNFAQFVKSQHCAFLK
;
A
#
# COMPACT_ATOMS: atom_id res chain seq x y z
N MET A 1 6.26 21.79 -5.32
CA MET A 1 5.30 21.17 -4.36
C MET A 1 4.97 19.75 -4.78
N ILE A 2 4.90 18.80 -3.83
CA ILE A 2 4.53 17.41 -4.06
C ILE A 2 3.19 17.12 -3.36
N LEU A 3 2.21 16.58 -4.09
CA LEU A 3 0.95 16.11 -3.52
C LEU A 3 1.08 14.64 -3.06
N VAL A 4 0.59 14.33 -1.85
CA VAL A 4 0.41 12.96 -1.36
C VAL A 4 -1.06 12.75 -1.03
N THR A 5 -1.75 11.86 -1.76
CA THR A 5 -3.10 11.44 -1.41
C THR A 5 -3.07 10.37 -0.33
N ALA A 6 -4.16 10.19 0.43
CA ALA A 6 -4.23 9.26 1.57
C ALA A 6 -3.04 9.41 2.55
N ALA A 7 -2.64 10.66 2.84
CA ALA A 7 -1.43 11.01 3.58
C ALA A 7 -1.36 10.44 5.01
N ASN A 8 -2.49 10.18 5.66
CA ASN A 8 -2.58 9.53 6.97
C ASN A 8 -2.78 8.00 6.91
N GLY A 9 -2.70 7.41 5.71
CA GLY A 9 -2.75 5.96 5.50
C GLY A 9 -1.44 5.26 5.83
N ASN A 10 -1.41 3.93 5.64
CA ASN A 10 -0.22 3.11 5.94
C ASN A 10 1.05 3.57 5.22
N GLN A 11 0.94 3.97 3.95
CA GLN A 11 2.07 4.46 3.17
C GLN A 11 2.41 5.91 3.52
N GLY A 12 1.41 6.79 3.58
CA GLY A 12 1.60 8.22 3.83
C GLY A 12 2.27 8.51 5.18
N LYS A 13 1.89 7.79 6.24
CA LYS A 13 2.50 7.94 7.57
C LYS A 13 4.01 7.71 7.60
N ILE A 14 4.54 6.88 6.70
CA ILE A 14 5.97 6.60 6.61
C ILE A 14 6.63 7.52 5.59
N LEU A 15 5.97 7.79 4.47
CA LEU A 15 6.49 8.61 3.39
C LEU A 15 6.63 10.10 3.75
N ILE A 16 5.61 10.69 4.39
CA ILE A 16 5.60 12.13 4.73
C ILE A 16 6.84 12.56 5.52
N PRO A 17 7.24 11.88 6.61
CA PRO A 17 8.46 12.24 7.34
C PRO A 17 9.73 12.15 6.48
N LEU A 18 9.83 11.19 5.56
CA LEU A 18 10.97 11.05 4.66
C LEU A 18 11.06 12.24 3.70
N LEU A 19 9.94 12.61 3.08
CA LEU A 19 9.90 13.75 2.16
C LEU A 19 10.19 15.08 2.87
N LEU A 20 9.63 15.30 4.07
CA LEU A 20 9.93 16.49 4.88
C LEU A 20 11.42 16.55 5.24
N SER A 21 12.02 15.43 5.62
CA SER A 21 13.46 15.36 5.94
C SER A 21 14.34 15.63 4.72
N ALA A 22 13.85 15.34 3.52
CA ALA A 22 14.49 15.68 2.25
C ALA A 22 14.24 17.16 1.83
N GLY A 23 13.52 17.95 2.62
CA GLY A 23 13.22 19.35 2.33
C GLY A 23 12.13 19.56 1.28
N ALA A 24 11.29 18.55 1.03
CA ALA A 24 10.22 18.67 0.05
C ALA A 24 9.08 19.56 0.59
N ASP A 25 8.55 20.42 -0.30
CA ASP A 25 7.35 21.17 -0.05
C ASP A 25 6.12 20.31 -0.38
N LEU A 26 5.27 20.05 0.63
CA LEU A 26 4.23 19.03 0.56
C LEU A 26 2.83 19.60 0.66
N ARG A 27 1.93 19.07 -0.18
CA ARG A 27 0.48 19.11 -0.01
C ARG A 27 -0.04 17.71 0.29
N ALA A 28 -0.93 17.57 1.28
CA ALA A 28 -1.48 16.31 1.72
C ALA A 28 -3.01 16.29 1.64
N CYS A 29 -3.61 15.15 1.24
CA CYS A 29 -5.05 14.93 1.35
C CYS A 29 -5.36 13.98 2.49
N VAL A 30 -6.31 14.35 3.34
CA VAL A 30 -6.82 13.56 4.47
C VAL A 30 -8.33 13.69 4.60
N ARG A 31 -8.96 12.80 5.37
CA ARG A 31 -10.43 12.79 5.54
C ARG A 31 -10.93 13.45 6.83
N SER A 32 -10.04 13.91 7.70
CA SER A 32 -10.45 14.51 8.98
C SER A 32 -9.55 15.66 9.38
N ASP A 33 -10.15 16.65 10.08
CA ASP A 33 -9.42 17.79 10.63
C ASP A 33 -8.34 17.37 11.61
N GLN A 34 -8.60 16.38 12.46
CA GLN A 34 -7.59 15.82 13.37
C GLN A 34 -6.32 15.35 12.64
N SER A 35 -6.49 14.71 11.47
CA SER A 35 -5.35 14.28 10.65
C SER A 35 -4.67 15.48 9.99
N ALA A 36 -5.42 16.50 9.62
CA ALA A 36 -4.88 17.73 9.05
C ALA A 36 -4.03 18.49 10.07
N ASP A 37 -4.53 18.64 11.29
CA ASP A 37 -3.80 19.31 12.39
C ASP A 37 -2.47 18.59 12.67
N ALA A 38 -2.50 17.24 12.72
CA ALA A 38 -1.29 16.44 12.94
C ALA A 38 -0.25 16.61 11.83
N LEU A 39 -0.67 16.65 10.55
CA LEU A 39 0.23 16.84 9.42
C LEU A 39 0.77 18.26 9.34
N SER A 40 -0.05 19.27 9.62
CA SER A 40 0.38 20.67 9.69
C SER A 40 1.41 20.86 10.82
N ALA A 41 1.16 20.27 11.99
CA ALA A 41 2.12 20.28 13.10
C ALA A 41 3.44 19.55 12.78
N ALA A 42 3.40 18.55 11.89
CA ALA A 42 4.59 17.85 11.38
C ALA A 42 5.36 18.62 10.30
N GLY A 43 4.84 19.77 9.81
CA GLY A 43 5.51 20.62 8.82
C GLY A 43 5.01 20.47 7.38
N VAL A 44 3.87 19.80 7.15
CA VAL A 44 3.23 19.77 5.83
C VAL A 44 2.67 21.18 5.51
N ALA A 45 3.07 21.75 4.38
CA ALA A 45 2.78 23.13 4.04
C ALA A 45 1.28 23.37 3.77
N GLU A 46 0.62 22.42 3.09
CA GLU A 46 -0.80 22.51 2.78
C GLU A 46 -1.51 21.19 3.04
N VAL A 47 -2.67 21.25 3.72
CA VAL A 47 -3.50 20.06 3.94
C VAL A 47 -4.92 20.31 3.46
N ILE A 48 -5.41 19.41 2.59
CA ILE A 48 -6.78 19.44 2.08
C ILE A 48 -7.59 18.35 2.80
N VAL A 49 -8.66 18.73 3.44
CA VAL A 49 -9.59 17.82 4.11
C VAL A 49 -10.79 17.54 3.21
N GLY A 50 -11.13 16.26 3.07
CA GLY A 50 -12.31 15.80 2.34
C GLY A 50 -12.14 14.38 1.80
N ASP A 51 -13.21 13.84 1.24
CA ASP A 51 -13.20 12.56 0.56
C ASP A 51 -12.78 12.76 -0.91
N LEU A 52 -11.83 11.94 -1.39
CA LEU A 52 -11.37 12.01 -2.78
C LEU A 52 -12.49 11.78 -3.82
N SER A 53 -13.62 11.20 -3.40
CA SER A 53 -14.81 11.05 -4.25
C SER A 53 -15.67 12.29 -4.36
N GLU A 54 -15.36 13.36 -3.62
CA GLU A 54 -16.09 14.63 -3.68
C GLU A 54 -15.77 15.37 -4.97
N PRO A 55 -16.79 15.93 -5.65
CA PRO A 55 -16.58 16.69 -6.89
C PRO A 55 -15.60 17.85 -6.71
N GLY A 56 -14.58 17.91 -7.56
CA GLY A 56 -13.61 19.01 -7.58
C GLY A 56 -12.52 18.96 -6.50
N LEU A 57 -12.59 18.06 -5.51
CA LEU A 57 -11.56 17.97 -4.47
C LEU A 57 -10.20 17.61 -5.07
N ILE A 58 -10.17 16.58 -5.91
CA ILE A 58 -8.91 16.12 -6.56
C ILE A 58 -8.34 17.23 -7.46
N ALA A 59 -9.20 17.96 -8.20
CA ALA A 59 -8.75 19.05 -9.04
C ALA A 59 -8.09 20.17 -8.21
N ARG A 60 -8.70 20.56 -7.09
CA ARG A 60 -8.08 21.52 -6.15
C ARG A 60 -6.77 21.00 -5.56
N ALA A 61 -6.70 19.70 -5.29
CA ALA A 61 -5.49 19.10 -4.74
C ALA A 61 -4.33 19.09 -5.74
N MET A 62 -4.61 18.93 -7.04
CA MET A 62 -3.61 18.89 -8.11
C MET A 62 -3.16 20.27 -8.58
N ASP A 63 -3.92 21.34 -8.28
CA ASP A 63 -3.62 22.69 -8.74
C ASP A 63 -2.28 23.20 -8.17
N GLY A 64 -1.36 23.60 -9.07
CA GLY A 64 -0.05 24.13 -8.71
C GLY A 64 0.96 23.13 -8.14
N VAL A 65 0.74 21.81 -8.24
CA VAL A 65 1.72 20.81 -7.81
C VAL A 65 2.61 20.36 -8.98
N ASP A 66 3.88 20.04 -8.68
CA ASP A 66 4.83 19.57 -9.68
C ASP A 66 4.81 18.05 -9.82
N ALA A 67 4.59 17.34 -8.73
CA ALA A 67 4.51 15.88 -8.69
C ALA A 67 3.41 15.42 -7.76
N ALA A 68 2.81 14.27 -8.06
CA ALA A 68 1.76 13.68 -7.23
C ALA A 68 2.05 12.21 -6.94
N TYR A 69 1.91 11.80 -5.68
CA TYR A 69 1.82 10.40 -5.29
C TYR A 69 0.39 10.03 -4.98
N HIS A 70 -0.21 9.28 -5.89
CA HIS A 70 -1.60 8.84 -5.75
C HIS A 70 -1.68 7.44 -5.16
N VAL A 71 -2.26 7.36 -3.96
CA VAL A 71 -2.69 6.13 -3.31
C VAL A 71 -4.21 6.13 -3.32
N GLY A 72 -4.82 5.26 -4.13
CA GLY A 72 -6.27 5.10 -4.20
C GLY A 72 -6.85 4.59 -2.87
N PRO A 73 -8.10 4.93 -2.55
CA PRO A 73 -8.77 4.44 -1.35
C PRO A 73 -9.17 2.97 -1.53
N THR A 74 -8.26 2.05 -1.23
CA THR A 74 -8.50 0.60 -1.31
C THR A 74 -9.79 0.22 -0.58
N LEU A 75 -10.58 -0.66 -1.15
CA LEU A 75 -11.90 -1.09 -0.66
C LEU A 75 -12.98 0.01 -0.74
N HIS A 76 -12.78 1.06 -1.52
CA HIS A 76 -13.80 2.06 -1.78
C HIS A 76 -14.55 1.74 -3.08
N PRO A 77 -15.89 1.76 -3.12
CA PRO A 77 -16.66 1.39 -4.32
C PRO A 77 -16.41 2.28 -5.54
N LYS A 78 -15.92 3.50 -5.34
CA LYS A 78 -15.54 4.46 -6.39
C LYS A 78 -14.03 4.55 -6.62
N GLU A 79 -13.24 3.54 -6.24
CA GLU A 79 -11.77 3.59 -6.37
C GLU A 79 -11.33 3.82 -7.83
N ARG A 80 -12.01 3.19 -8.81
CA ARG A 80 -11.73 3.36 -10.25
C ARG A 80 -11.96 4.79 -10.71
N GLU A 81 -13.12 5.35 -10.40
CA GLU A 81 -13.51 6.72 -10.77
C GLU A 81 -12.60 7.77 -10.12
N ILE A 82 -12.22 7.54 -8.87
CA ILE A 82 -11.26 8.39 -8.15
C ILE A 82 -9.88 8.33 -8.83
N GLY A 83 -9.43 7.15 -9.24
CA GLY A 83 -8.18 6.98 -9.97
C GLY A 83 -8.17 7.69 -11.31
N PHE A 84 -9.24 7.54 -12.10
CA PHE A 84 -9.40 8.26 -13.37
C PHE A 84 -9.42 9.77 -13.17
N ALA A 85 -10.20 10.26 -12.20
CA ALA A 85 -10.27 11.67 -11.87
C ALA A 85 -8.90 12.23 -11.42
N ALA A 86 -8.09 11.43 -10.69
CA ALA A 86 -6.77 11.85 -10.28
C ALA A 86 -5.80 12.01 -11.47
N VAL A 87 -5.83 11.08 -12.43
CA VAL A 87 -5.04 11.18 -13.67
C VAL A 87 -5.46 12.37 -14.51
N ASP A 88 -6.78 12.55 -14.72
CA ASP A 88 -7.31 13.64 -15.52
C ASP A 88 -7.03 15.01 -14.90
N ALA A 89 -7.17 15.13 -13.58
CA ALA A 89 -6.85 16.35 -12.85
C ALA A 89 -5.35 16.69 -12.90
N ALA A 90 -4.49 15.68 -12.75
CA ALA A 90 -3.03 15.87 -12.87
C ALA A 90 -2.66 16.37 -14.28
N ARG A 91 -3.24 15.79 -15.33
CA ARG A 91 -3.04 16.24 -16.71
C ARG A 91 -3.51 17.68 -16.90
N ALA A 92 -4.72 18.01 -16.44
CA ALA A 92 -5.29 19.34 -16.58
C ALA A 92 -4.49 20.40 -15.81
N ALA A 93 -3.93 20.06 -14.66
CA ALA A 93 -3.09 20.95 -13.85
C ALA A 93 -1.63 21.05 -14.34
N GLY A 94 -1.22 20.26 -15.34
CA GLY A 94 0.14 20.25 -15.84
C GLY A 94 1.16 19.65 -14.85
N VAL A 95 0.72 18.66 -14.04
CA VAL A 95 1.61 17.91 -13.14
C VAL A 95 2.71 17.27 -13.96
N LYS A 96 3.97 17.48 -13.54
CA LYS A 96 5.16 17.03 -14.28
C LYS A 96 5.47 15.55 -14.08
N HIS A 97 5.05 14.96 -12.96
CA HIS A 97 5.25 13.54 -12.68
C HIS A 97 4.14 12.96 -11.80
N PHE A 98 3.47 11.95 -12.31
CA PHE A 98 2.40 11.24 -11.57
C PHE A 98 2.88 9.86 -11.14
N VAL A 99 3.00 9.63 -9.83
CA VAL A 99 3.39 8.34 -9.26
C VAL A 99 2.15 7.64 -8.72
N MET A 100 1.87 6.44 -9.24
CA MET A 100 0.70 5.64 -8.86
C MET A 100 1.09 4.47 -7.97
N SER A 101 0.44 4.35 -6.81
CA SER A 101 0.44 3.11 -6.03
C SER A 101 -0.61 2.14 -6.57
N SER A 102 -0.15 1.15 -7.33
CA SER A 102 -0.95 0.05 -7.87
C SER A 102 -0.81 -1.22 -7.00
N VAL A 103 -0.75 -2.38 -7.60
CA VAL A 103 -0.62 -3.69 -6.95
C VAL A 103 0.17 -4.65 -7.83
N LEU A 104 0.94 -5.55 -7.21
CA LEU A 104 1.63 -6.64 -7.92
C LEU A 104 0.62 -7.46 -8.74
N HIS A 105 0.96 -7.76 -9.99
CA HIS A 105 0.11 -8.52 -10.91
C HIS A 105 -1.30 -7.90 -11.12
N SER A 106 -1.38 -6.60 -11.37
CA SER A 106 -2.64 -5.88 -11.70
C SER A 106 -3.42 -6.50 -12.86
N ILE A 107 -2.73 -7.25 -13.76
CA ILE A 107 -3.34 -7.99 -14.86
C ILE A 107 -4.18 -9.20 -14.46
N THR A 108 -4.23 -9.57 -13.16
CA THR A 108 -5.00 -10.71 -12.66
C THR A 108 -6.49 -10.35 -12.57
N THR A 109 -7.27 -10.73 -13.58
CA THR A 109 -8.67 -10.27 -13.77
C THR A 109 -9.71 -10.94 -12.88
N ASP A 110 -9.39 -12.05 -12.23
CA ASP A 110 -10.24 -12.73 -11.26
C ASP A 110 -10.21 -12.06 -9.86
N LEU A 111 -9.32 -11.08 -9.68
CA LEU A 111 -9.26 -10.20 -8.52
C LEU A 111 -9.83 -8.83 -8.88
N PHE A 112 -11.02 -8.54 -8.41
CA PHE A 112 -11.75 -7.31 -8.73
C PHE A 112 -10.96 -6.03 -8.41
N GLN A 113 -10.25 -5.99 -7.28
CA GLN A 113 -9.40 -4.84 -6.95
C GLN A 113 -8.15 -4.73 -7.85
N HIS A 114 -7.64 -5.83 -8.41
CA HIS A 114 -6.57 -5.81 -9.41
C HIS A 114 -7.08 -5.27 -10.75
N GLU A 115 -8.29 -5.69 -11.16
CA GLU A 115 -8.95 -5.15 -12.35
C GLU A 115 -9.09 -3.62 -12.26
N ILE A 116 -9.53 -3.09 -11.11
CA ILE A 116 -9.61 -1.63 -10.89
C ILE A 116 -8.24 -0.98 -11.06
N LYS A 117 -7.20 -1.54 -10.45
CA LYS A 117 -5.84 -0.99 -10.57
C LYS A 117 -5.33 -1.03 -12.01
N ARG A 118 -5.53 -2.14 -12.72
CA ARG A 118 -5.18 -2.27 -14.13
C ARG A 118 -5.88 -1.19 -14.99
N ASP A 119 -7.17 -0.96 -14.77
CA ASP A 119 -7.91 0.04 -15.55
C ASP A 119 -7.37 1.45 -15.30
N ILE A 120 -6.94 1.76 -14.07
CA ILE A 120 -6.29 3.04 -13.73
C ILE A 120 -4.89 3.11 -14.37
N GLU A 121 -4.11 2.03 -14.36
CA GLU A 121 -2.82 1.96 -15.04
C GLU A 121 -2.97 2.23 -16.54
N GLU A 122 -3.94 1.59 -17.21
CA GLU A 122 -4.22 1.78 -18.63
C GLU A 122 -4.62 3.23 -18.94
N HIS A 123 -5.47 3.83 -18.10
CA HIS A 123 -5.86 5.24 -18.23
C HIS A 123 -4.66 6.16 -18.07
N LEU A 124 -3.77 5.90 -17.11
CA LEU A 124 -2.54 6.66 -16.89
C LEU A 124 -1.57 6.53 -18.08
N LEU A 125 -1.35 5.33 -18.59
CA LEU A 125 -0.51 5.06 -19.77
C LEU A 125 -0.99 5.84 -21.01
N SER A 126 -2.30 6.04 -21.12
CA SER A 126 -2.95 6.75 -22.25
C SER A 126 -3.05 8.27 -22.04
N SER A 127 -2.68 8.78 -20.87
CA SER A 127 -2.91 10.19 -20.48
C SER A 127 -1.95 11.19 -21.09
N GLY A 128 -0.76 10.77 -21.49
CA GLY A 128 0.35 11.64 -21.90
C GLY A 128 1.13 12.28 -20.76
N LEU A 129 0.84 11.94 -19.50
CA LEU A 129 1.63 12.37 -18.33
C LEU A 129 2.98 11.62 -18.28
N GLU A 130 4.01 12.26 -17.77
CA GLU A 130 5.14 11.51 -17.22
C GLU A 130 4.68 10.79 -15.95
N PHE A 131 4.96 9.49 -15.85
CA PHE A 131 4.45 8.68 -14.76
C PHE A 131 5.47 7.66 -14.24
N THR A 132 5.21 7.16 -13.03
CA THR A 132 5.78 5.91 -12.52
C THR A 132 4.66 5.09 -11.86
N ILE A 133 4.56 3.82 -12.23
CA ILE A 133 3.60 2.88 -11.65
C ILE A 133 4.36 1.96 -10.69
N LEU A 134 3.88 1.87 -9.45
CA LEU A 134 4.43 0.98 -8.44
C LEU A 134 3.46 -0.15 -8.16
N GLN A 135 3.94 -1.38 -8.27
CA GLN A 135 3.18 -2.61 -8.07
C GLN A 135 3.72 -3.37 -6.84
N PRO A 136 3.38 -2.92 -5.62
CA PRO A 136 3.83 -3.60 -4.40
C PRO A 136 3.15 -4.94 -4.20
N ALA A 137 3.92 -5.90 -3.66
CA ALA A 137 3.41 -7.16 -3.13
C ALA A 137 2.61 -6.94 -1.83
N ASN A 138 2.18 -8.02 -1.18
CA ASN A 138 1.50 -7.92 0.12
C ASN A 138 2.35 -7.19 1.14
N TYR A 139 1.79 -6.19 1.81
CA TYR A 139 2.50 -5.45 2.83
C TYR A 139 2.75 -6.30 4.08
N MET A 140 3.95 -6.20 4.63
CA MET A 140 4.25 -6.62 5.99
C MET A 140 3.58 -5.64 6.95
N LEU A 141 2.57 -6.10 7.71
CA LEU A 141 1.74 -5.25 8.56
C LEU A 141 1.80 -5.72 10.03
N ALA A 142 2.10 -4.79 10.94
CA ALA A 142 2.24 -5.07 12.37
C ALA A 142 1.01 -5.75 13.00
N HIS A 143 -0.20 -5.30 12.63
CA HIS A 143 -1.43 -5.87 13.18
C HIS A 143 -1.62 -7.36 12.85
N ARG A 144 -1.03 -7.87 11.76
CA ARG A 144 -1.06 -9.30 11.42
C ARG A 144 -0.20 -10.17 12.34
N LEU A 145 0.75 -9.57 13.06
CA LEU A 145 1.60 -10.27 14.03
C LEU A 145 0.98 -10.34 15.42
N LYS A 146 -0.08 -9.57 15.68
CA LYS A 146 -0.65 -9.41 17.02
C LYS A 146 -1.02 -10.74 17.68
N SER A 147 -1.77 -11.59 16.99
CA SER A 147 -2.17 -12.89 17.53
C SER A 147 -0.99 -13.83 17.77
N ALA A 148 0.04 -13.76 16.92
CA ALA A 148 1.26 -14.51 17.13
C ALA A 148 2.02 -14.03 18.38
N PHE A 149 2.12 -12.70 18.60
CA PHE A 149 2.79 -12.14 19.77
C PHE A 149 2.02 -12.35 21.07
N GLU A 150 0.69 -12.22 21.06
CA GLU A 150 -0.12 -12.33 22.27
C GLU A 150 -0.49 -13.78 22.62
N GLN A 151 -0.86 -14.58 21.60
CA GLN A 151 -1.51 -15.88 21.79
C GLN A 151 -0.65 -17.07 21.31
N GLY A 152 0.48 -16.83 20.61
CA GLY A 152 1.29 -17.89 20.03
C GLY A 152 0.65 -18.55 18.80
N VAL A 153 -0.26 -17.87 18.10
CA VAL A 153 -0.96 -18.40 16.93
C VAL A 153 -0.93 -17.39 15.80
N PHE A 154 -0.46 -17.82 14.63
CA PHE A 154 -0.53 -17.04 13.40
C PHE A 154 -1.74 -17.47 12.57
N ARG A 155 -2.63 -16.52 12.25
CA ARG A 155 -3.91 -16.80 11.59
C ARG A 155 -3.99 -16.22 10.20
N LEU A 156 -4.48 -17.01 9.24
CA LEU A 156 -4.81 -16.59 7.88
C LEU A 156 -6.25 -17.00 7.53
N SER A 157 -6.88 -16.23 6.63
CA SER A 157 -8.21 -16.56 6.09
C SER A 157 -8.14 -17.24 4.72
N TRP A 158 -7.00 -17.76 4.34
CA TRP A 158 -6.76 -18.51 3.11
C TRP A 158 -5.81 -19.67 3.37
N SER A 159 -5.59 -20.53 2.35
CA SER A 159 -4.78 -21.75 2.47
C SER A 159 -3.43 -21.49 3.14
N LEU A 160 -3.10 -22.30 4.13
CA LEU A 160 -1.82 -22.25 4.85
C LEU A 160 -0.64 -22.67 3.99
N GLU A 161 -0.90 -23.41 2.88
CA GLU A 161 0.11 -23.98 2.00
C GLU A 161 0.53 -23.05 0.84
N ARG A 162 -0.26 -22.00 0.57
CA ARG A 162 0.00 -21.10 -0.56
C ARG A 162 1.08 -20.08 -0.24
N TYR A 163 1.98 -19.91 -1.21
CA TYR A 163 3.10 -19.00 -1.09
C TYR A 163 2.73 -17.58 -1.45
N GLN A 164 3.27 -16.64 -0.70
CA GLN A 164 3.13 -15.21 -0.94
C GLN A 164 4.48 -14.51 -0.83
N SER A 165 4.70 -13.53 -1.69
CA SER A 165 5.73 -12.52 -1.54
C SER A 165 5.18 -11.33 -0.77
N MET A 166 6.06 -10.67 -0.05
CA MET A 166 5.72 -9.53 0.80
C MET A 166 6.67 -8.36 0.53
N VAL A 167 6.33 -7.19 1.04
CA VAL A 167 7.19 -6.00 1.01
C VAL A 167 6.99 -5.17 2.28
N ALA A 168 8.07 -4.60 2.81
CA ALA A 168 7.99 -3.68 3.94
C ALA A 168 7.54 -2.29 3.46
N LEU A 169 6.62 -1.66 4.19
CA LEU A 169 6.14 -0.31 3.87
C LEU A 169 7.27 0.73 3.90
N ALA A 170 8.28 0.54 4.76
CA ALA A 170 9.43 1.43 4.83
C ALA A 170 10.25 1.42 3.52
N ASP A 171 10.48 0.23 2.94
CA ASP A 171 11.20 0.09 1.67
C ASP A 171 10.40 0.71 0.52
N VAL A 172 9.08 0.53 0.51
CA VAL A 172 8.20 1.19 -0.48
C VAL A 172 8.28 2.71 -0.34
N ALA A 173 8.23 3.23 0.88
CA ALA A 173 8.30 4.68 1.12
C ALA A 173 9.66 5.27 0.71
N GLU A 174 10.76 4.55 0.94
CA GLU A 174 12.12 4.96 0.49
C GLU A 174 12.18 5.05 -1.04
N VAL A 175 11.67 4.04 -1.75
CA VAL A 175 11.58 4.04 -3.22
C VAL A 175 10.71 5.19 -3.72
N VAL A 176 9.54 5.41 -3.12
CA VAL A 176 8.64 6.52 -3.50
C VAL A 176 9.32 7.87 -3.30
N ALA A 177 10.02 8.06 -2.18
CA ALA A 177 10.76 9.30 -1.92
C ALA A 177 11.85 9.55 -2.97
N SER A 178 12.63 8.54 -3.34
CA SER A 178 13.63 8.62 -4.41
C SER A 178 12.98 9.00 -5.75
N ILE A 179 11.89 8.32 -6.14
CA ILE A 179 11.17 8.59 -7.39
C ILE A 179 10.67 10.04 -7.46
N LEU A 180 10.11 10.56 -6.38
CA LEU A 180 9.57 11.92 -6.32
C LEU A 180 10.66 12.99 -6.35
N THR A 181 11.88 12.66 -5.91
CA THR A 181 13.03 13.59 -5.91
C THR A 181 13.92 13.45 -7.13
N GLU A 182 13.97 12.29 -7.78
CA GLU A 182 14.80 11.98 -8.95
C GLU A 182 13.95 11.58 -10.17
N ARG A 183 12.82 12.24 -10.38
CA ARG A 183 11.75 11.88 -11.33
C ARG A 183 12.25 11.47 -12.73
N GLU A 184 13.23 12.18 -13.30
CA GLU A 184 13.73 11.93 -14.66
C GLU A 184 14.29 10.51 -14.85
N ARG A 185 14.80 9.90 -13.78
CA ARG A 185 15.32 8.52 -13.80
C ARG A 185 14.22 7.47 -13.81
N HIS A 186 13.00 7.86 -13.44
CA HIS A 186 11.89 6.95 -13.20
C HIS A 186 10.68 7.18 -14.13
N ALA A 187 10.75 8.22 -14.98
CA ALA A 187 9.68 8.54 -15.92
C ALA A 187 9.39 7.38 -16.90
N GLY A 188 8.12 7.01 -17.06
CA GLY A 188 7.65 5.93 -17.92
C GLY A 188 7.86 4.53 -17.36
N ALA A 189 8.30 4.38 -16.12
CA ALA A 189 8.59 3.07 -15.54
C ALA A 189 7.40 2.43 -14.81
N THR A 190 7.36 1.09 -14.84
CA THR A 190 6.51 0.26 -13.97
C THR A 190 7.42 -0.66 -13.16
N TYR A 191 7.31 -0.61 -11.83
CA TYR A 191 8.17 -1.34 -10.92
C TYR A 191 7.38 -2.29 -10.02
N GLU A 192 7.69 -3.57 -10.08
CA GLU A 192 7.24 -4.54 -9.07
C GLU A 192 8.09 -4.37 -7.80
N LEU A 193 7.44 -4.13 -6.66
CA LEU A 193 8.10 -3.94 -5.37
C LEU A 193 7.89 -5.17 -4.50
N VAL A 194 8.88 -6.03 -4.47
CA VAL A 194 8.85 -7.34 -3.82
C VAL A 194 10.11 -7.52 -2.97
N ALA A 195 9.97 -7.88 -1.68
CA ALA A 195 11.10 -8.23 -0.84
C ALA A 195 11.55 -9.69 -1.08
N PRO A 196 12.79 -10.05 -0.73
CA PRO A 196 13.27 -11.42 -0.83
C PRO A 196 12.44 -12.40 0.00
N GLY A 197 12.26 -13.60 -0.56
CA GLY A 197 11.53 -14.69 0.05
C GLY A 197 10.09 -14.83 -0.48
N ARG A 198 9.65 -16.07 -0.46
CA ARG A 198 8.26 -16.47 -0.65
C ARG A 198 7.88 -17.34 0.52
N TYR A 199 6.75 -17.10 1.12
CA TYR A 199 6.39 -17.68 2.40
C TYR A 199 4.97 -18.25 2.37
N ASN A 200 4.79 -19.46 2.86
CA ASN A 200 3.49 -19.95 3.28
C ASN A 200 3.27 -19.67 4.79
N ALA A 201 2.13 -20.05 5.35
CA ALA A 201 1.82 -19.77 6.76
C ALA A 201 2.80 -20.42 7.72
N HIS A 202 3.27 -21.63 7.42
CA HIS A 202 4.22 -22.38 8.25
C HIS A 202 5.59 -21.71 8.28
N ASP A 203 6.06 -21.20 7.13
CA ASP A 203 7.30 -20.42 7.05
C ASP A 203 7.21 -19.15 7.89
N LEU A 204 6.08 -18.41 7.79
CA LEU A 204 5.88 -17.19 8.55
C LEU A 204 5.84 -17.46 10.05
N ALA A 205 5.11 -18.48 10.48
CA ALA A 205 5.03 -18.88 11.89
C ALA A 205 6.39 -19.32 12.44
N ARG A 206 7.15 -20.11 11.68
CA ARG A 206 8.51 -20.53 12.05
C ARG A 206 9.43 -19.32 12.23
N ILE A 207 9.45 -18.38 11.27
CA ILE A 207 10.28 -17.17 11.35
C ILE A 207 9.88 -16.31 12.55
N ILE A 208 8.57 -16.13 12.81
CA ILE A 208 8.10 -15.40 13.99
C ILE A 208 8.61 -16.11 15.25
N GLY A 209 8.45 -17.44 15.34
CA GLY A 209 8.87 -18.23 16.48
C GLY A 209 10.36 -18.14 16.76
N GLU A 210 11.21 -18.23 15.73
CA GLU A 210 12.66 -18.05 15.83
C GLU A 210 13.04 -16.67 16.37
N VAL A 211 12.34 -15.61 15.93
CA VAL A 211 12.64 -14.22 16.38
C VAL A 211 12.23 -14.00 17.82
N ILE A 212 11.07 -14.52 18.25
CA ILE A 212 10.53 -14.24 19.60
C ILE A 212 10.87 -15.32 20.64
N GLY A 213 11.52 -16.42 20.21
CA GLY A 213 11.99 -17.47 21.11
C GLY A 213 10.88 -18.41 21.61
N ARG A 214 9.79 -18.59 20.86
CA ARG A 214 8.72 -19.54 21.19
C ARG A 214 8.07 -20.15 19.95
N GLU A 215 7.49 -21.34 20.09
CA GLU A 215 6.71 -21.97 19.03
C GLU A 215 5.43 -21.17 18.72
N ILE A 216 5.11 -21.05 17.41
CA ILE A 216 3.92 -20.39 16.91
C ILE A 216 3.09 -21.38 16.10
N ALA A 217 1.90 -21.67 16.57
CA ALA A 217 0.94 -22.48 15.83
C ALA A 217 0.39 -21.71 14.62
N VAL A 218 -0.08 -22.42 13.60
CA VAL A 218 -0.80 -21.84 12.46
C VAL A 218 -2.27 -22.27 12.52
N GLU A 219 -3.15 -21.36 12.14
CA GLU A 219 -4.60 -21.60 12.11
C GLU A 219 -5.20 -20.97 10.86
N GLU A 220 -5.91 -21.79 10.07
CA GLU A 220 -6.77 -21.28 9.00
C GLU A 220 -8.14 -20.95 9.57
N ILE A 221 -8.53 -19.69 9.49
CA ILE A 221 -9.87 -19.25 9.91
C ILE A 221 -10.76 -19.13 8.68
N ASP A 222 -12.03 -19.50 8.81
CA ASP A 222 -12.96 -19.35 7.72
C ASP A 222 -13.18 -17.88 7.34
N CYS A 223 -13.54 -17.65 6.06
CA CYS A 223 -13.68 -16.29 5.51
C CYS A 223 -14.74 -15.45 6.25
N ASN A 224 -15.82 -16.04 6.76
CA ASN A 224 -16.86 -15.28 7.48
C ASN A 224 -16.36 -14.83 8.85
N THR A 225 -15.63 -15.68 9.55
CA THR A 225 -14.95 -15.33 10.82
C THR A 225 -13.96 -14.19 10.59
N PHE A 226 -13.14 -14.26 9.54
CA PHE A 226 -12.23 -13.19 9.17
C PHE A 226 -12.98 -11.87 8.88
N LEU A 227 -14.05 -11.92 8.08
CA LEU A 227 -14.85 -10.74 7.76
C LEU A 227 -15.45 -10.08 8.99
N LYS A 228 -15.98 -10.89 9.94
CA LYS A 228 -16.49 -10.38 11.21
C LYS A 228 -15.39 -9.71 12.05
N GLN A 229 -14.18 -10.26 12.08
CA GLN A 229 -13.05 -9.67 12.80
C GLN A 229 -12.63 -8.31 12.22
N VAL A 230 -12.67 -8.15 10.89
CA VAL A 230 -12.21 -6.95 10.20
C VAL A 230 -13.30 -5.89 10.07
N LEU A 231 -14.53 -6.29 9.77
CA LEU A 231 -15.64 -5.38 9.45
C LEU A 231 -16.68 -5.25 10.59
N GLY A 232 -16.62 -6.13 11.60
CA GLY A 232 -17.67 -6.24 12.62
C GLY A 232 -18.94 -6.89 12.04
N GLU A 233 -19.77 -6.09 11.37
CA GLU A 233 -20.99 -6.54 10.70
C GLU A 233 -20.81 -6.49 9.16
N PRO A 234 -20.40 -7.61 8.51
CA PRO A 234 -20.08 -7.62 7.09
C PRO A 234 -21.23 -7.20 6.16
N ASP A 235 -22.47 -7.42 6.59
CA ASP A 235 -23.67 -7.04 5.81
C ASP A 235 -23.85 -5.52 5.69
N GLN A 236 -23.28 -4.74 6.61
CA GLN A 236 -23.22 -3.28 6.52
C GLN A 236 -22.15 -2.78 5.54
N PHE A 237 -21.22 -3.65 5.14
CA PHE A 237 -20.10 -3.33 4.24
C PHE A 237 -20.04 -4.33 3.05
N PRO A 238 -21.12 -4.44 2.25
CA PRO A 238 -21.22 -5.50 1.23
C PRO A 238 -20.14 -5.44 0.15
N TYR A 239 -19.69 -4.24 -0.21
CA TYR A 239 -18.61 -4.06 -1.19
C TYR A 239 -17.27 -4.56 -0.63
N GLN A 240 -16.89 -4.15 0.58
CA GLN A 240 -15.67 -4.56 1.25
C GLN A 240 -15.66 -6.07 1.48
N ALA A 241 -16.78 -6.64 1.94
CA ALA A 241 -16.93 -8.06 2.13
C ALA A 241 -16.76 -8.84 0.81
N LYS A 242 -17.35 -8.34 -0.31
CA LYS A 242 -17.17 -8.92 -1.66
C LYS A 242 -15.70 -8.96 -2.06
N VAL A 243 -14.99 -7.85 -1.93
CA VAL A 243 -13.56 -7.75 -2.29
C VAL A 243 -12.72 -8.70 -1.42
N MET A 244 -12.93 -8.71 -0.11
CA MET A 244 -12.18 -9.58 0.81
C MET A 244 -12.43 -11.07 0.53
N ARG A 245 -13.67 -11.47 0.18
CA ARG A 245 -13.98 -12.84 -0.25
C ARG A 245 -13.23 -13.24 -1.50
N ALA A 246 -13.13 -12.35 -2.50
CA ALA A 246 -12.40 -12.61 -3.72
C ALA A 246 -10.89 -12.79 -3.44
N ILE A 247 -10.31 -11.95 -2.58
CA ILE A 247 -8.92 -12.09 -2.14
C ILE A 247 -8.69 -13.45 -1.45
N THR A 248 -9.53 -13.80 -0.48
CA THR A 248 -9.46 -15.08 0.22
C THR A 248 -9.53 -16.26 -0.75
N ALA A 249 -10.50 -16.25 -1.68
CA ALA A 249 -10.65 -17.32 -2.67
C ALA A 249 -9.41 -17.45 -3.59
N ARG A 250 -8.88 -16.32 -4.07
CA ARG A 250 -7.68 -16.31 -4.92
C ARG A 250 -6.46 -16.84 -4.19
N TYR A 251 -6.21 -16.37 -2.98
CA TYR A 251 -5.04 -16.76 -2.18
C TYR A 251 -5.16 -18.18 -1.62
N THR A 252 -6.37 -18.75 -1.57
CA THR A 252 -6.58 -20.18 -1.29
C THR A 252 -6.20 -21.06 -2.48
N SER A 253 -6.42 -20.59 -3.70
CA SER A 253 -6.25 -21.39 -4.92
C SER A 253 -4.91 -21.19 -5.63
N HIS A 254 -4.26 -20.04 -5.48
CA HIS A 254 -3.05 -19.67 -6.22
C HIS A 254 -2.00 -18.99 -5.34
N ASP A 255 -0.76 -19.22 -5.67
CA ASP A 255 0.35 -18.46 -5.10
C ASP A 255 0.33 -17.00 -5.59
N PHE A 256 0.86 -16.10 -4.77
CA PHE A 256 1.01 -14.68 -5.10
C PHE A 256 2.47 -14.27 -4.86
N VAL A 257 3.33 -14.54 -5.84
CA VAL A 257 4.79 -14.39 -5.73
C VAL A 257 5.34 -13.52 -6.84
N GLY A 258 6.36 -12.72 -6.52
CA GLY A 258 7.06 -11.85 -7.46
C GLY A 258 8.58 -11.94 -7.31
N ASN A 259 9.32 -11.14 -8.09
CA ASN A 259 10.78 -11.13 -8.14
C ASN A 259 11.34 -9.94 -7.32
N PRO A 260 12.32 -10.16 -6.41
CA PRO A 260 12.85 -9.11 -5.55
C PRO A 260 13.89 -8.18 -6.21
N ASN A 261 14.40 -8.53 -7.39
CA ASN A 261 15.54 -7.83 -7.98
C ASN A 261 15.27 -6.35 -8.24
N VAL A 262 14.07 -6.00 -8.72
CA VAL A 262 13.71 -4.60 -9.01
C VAL A 262 13.78 -3.75 -7.75
N LEU A 263 13.21 -4.22 -6.64
CA LEU A 263 13.26 -3.51 -5.37
C LEU A 263 14.69 -3.37 -4.85
N THR A 264 15.51 -4.43 -4.96
CA THR A 264 16.92 -4.40 -4.59
C THR A 264 17.69 -3.34 -5.38
N TRP A 265 17.46 -3.26 -6.69
CA TRP A 265 18.12 -2.26 -7.55
C TRP A 265 17.68 -0.83 -7.23
N LEU A 266 16.41 -0.62 -6.97
CA LEU A 266 15.88 0.71 -6.62
C LEU A 266 16.41 1.21 -5.27
N LEU A 267 16.52 0.32 -4.28
CA LEU A 267 17.03 0.65 -2.95
C LEU A 267 18.56 0.78 -2.90
N GLY A 268 19.30 0.14 -3.84
CA GLY A 268 20.76 0.03 -3.77
C GLY A 268 21.26 -0.79 -2.57
N ARG A 269 20.37 -1.53 -1.91
CA ARG A 269 20.63 -2.41 -0.76
C ARG A 269 19.65 -3.57 -0.75
N GLU A 270 19.91 -4.59 0.06
CA GLU A 270 18.94 -5.65 0.31
C GLU A 270 17.66 -5.08 0.95
N PRO A 271 16.47 -5.40 0.40
CA PRO A 271 15.21 -5.04 1.01
C PRO A 271 15.02 -5.69 2.37
N THR A 272 14.20 -5.08 3.22
CA THR A 272 13.83 -5.62 4.52
C THR A 272 13.15 -6.98 4.36
N ASN A 273 13.75 -8.05 4.88
CA ASN A 273 13.14 -9.37 4.89
C ASN A 273 12.15 -9.54 6.04
N PHE A 274 11.37 -10.63 6.01
CA PHE A 274 10.31 -10.84 7.00
C PHE A 274 10.85 -10.99 8.44
N ALA A 275 12.00 -11.63 8.63
CA ALA A 275 12.61 -11.79 9.97
C ALA A 275 13.04 -10.43 10.57
N GLN A 276 13.63 -9.55 9.75
CA GLN A 276 13.99 -8.20 10.19
C GLN A 276 12.75 -7.39 10.55
N PHE A 277 11.67 -7.49 9.74
CA PHE A 277 10.40 -6.87 10.05
C PHE A 277 9.82 -7.36 11.37
N VAL A 278 9.71 -8.68 11.58
CA VAL A 278 9.23 -9.27 12.85
C VAL A 278 10.03 -8.77 14.03
N LYS A 279 11.37 -8.76 13.92
CA LYS A 279 12.27 -8.29 14.99
C LYS A 279 11.97 -6.83 15.36
N SER A 280 11.81 -5.95 14.37
CA SER A 280 11.48 -4.54 14.61
C SER A 280 10.14 -4.37 15.31
N GLN A 281 9.11 -5.14 14.88
CA GLN A 281 7.77 -5.08 15.47
C GLN A 281 7.72 -5.68 16.87
N HIS A 282 8.46 -6.75 17.13
CA HIS A 282 8.55 -7.34 18.47
C HIS A 282 9.21 -6.38 19.48
N CYS A 283 10.30 -5.70 19.09
CA CYS A 283 10.90 -4.66 19.91
C CYS A 283 9.92 -3.50 20.24
N ALA A 284 9.03 -3.16 19.32
CA ALA A 284 8.00 -2.14 19.55
C ALA A 284 6.85 -2.65 20.44
N PHE A 285 6.51 -3.93 20.33
CA PHE A 285 5.46 -4.58 21.12
C PHE A 285 5.84 -4.73 22.63
N LEU A 286 7.12 -4.86 22.93
CA LEU A 286 7.64 -5.00 24.31
C LEU A 286 7.77 -3.68 25.05
N LYS A 287 7.60 -2.52 24.39
CA LYS A 287 7.63 -1.16 24.99
C LYS A 287 6.26 -0.71 25.43
#